data_5ff3b6962302bc0131083f25c49b0599
#
_entry.id   5ff3b6962302bc0131083f25c49b0599
#
_cell.length_a   1.000
_cell.length_b   1.000
_cell.length_c   1.000
_cell.angle_alpha   90.00
_cell.angle_beta   90.00
_cell.angle_gamma   90.00
#
_symmetry.space_group_name_H-M   'P 1'
#
loop_
_entity.id
_entity.type
_entity.pdbx_description
1 polymer ?
#
loop_
_entity_poly.entity_id
_entity_poly.type
_entity_poly.pdbx_seq_one_letter_code
_entity_poly.pdbx_strand_id
1 'polypeptide(L)' 'MIEQAIEAHKAGKLEEAEALYRAILKDQPQHPDANHNLGVLAISVNK' A
#
# COMPACT_ATOMS: atom_id res chain seq x y z
N MET A 1 -2.24 -10.87 -3.11
CA MET A 1 -2.56 -9.47 -3.39
C MET A 1 -1.73 -8.51 -2.57
N ILE A 2 -1.72 -8.66 -1.25
CA ILE A 2 -0.91 -7.76 -0.42
C ILE A 2 0.58 -7.88 -0.74
N GLU A 3 1.03 -9.06 -1.11
CA GLU A 3 2.44 -9.27 -1.43
C GLU A 3 2.87 -8.42 -2.62
N GLN A 4 2.01 -8.27 -3.62
CA GLN A 4 2.33 -7.44 -4.78
C GLN A 4 2.50 -5.99 -4.40
N ALA A 5 1.66 -5.51 -3.50
CA ALA A 5 1.75 -4.13 -3.02
C ALA A 5 3.04 -3.93 -2.23
N ILE A 6 3.39 -4.90 -1.39
CA ILE A 6 4.61 -4.81 -0.60
C ILE A 6 5.84 -4.83 -1.52
N GLU A 7 5.83 -5.69 -2.54
CA GLU A 7 6.94 -5.76 -3.48
C GLU A 7 7.12 -4.44 -4.22
N ALA A 8 6.01 -3.85 -4.67
CA ALA A 8 6.07 -2.56 -5.34
C ALA A 8 6.63 -1.49 -4.41
N HIS A 9 6.21 -1.51 -3.15
CA HIS A 9 6.68 -0.56 -2.17
C HIS A 9 8.20 -0.68 -1.97
N LYS A 10 8.68 -1.91 -1.82
CA LYS A 10 10.10 -2.16 -1.63
C LYS A 10 10.93 -1.76 -2.84
N ALA A 11 10.35 -1.91 -4.03
CA ALA A 11 11.03 -1.55 -5.27
C ALA A 11 11.03 -0.05 -5.53
N GLY A 12 10.40 0.74 -4.66
CA GLY A 12 10.31 2.18 -4.84
C GLY A 12 9.22 2.62 -5.78
N LYS A 13 8.37 1.70 -6.23
CA LYS A 13 7.25 2.01 -7.10
C LYS A 13 6.07 2.44 -6.24
N LEU A 14 6.17 3.63 -5.66
CA LEU A 14 5.26 4.04 -4.60
C LEU A 14 3.85 4.29 -5.12
N GLU A 15 3.71 4.86 -6.33
CA GLU A 15 2.38 5.09 -6.89
C GLU A 15 1.66 3.77 -7.18
N GLU A 16 2.41 2.79 -7.69
CA GLU A 16 1.84 1.48 -7.96
C GLU A 16 1.45 0.79 -6.66
N ALA A 17 2.30 0.89 -5.65
CA ALA A 17 2.00 0.30 -4.35
C ALA A 17 0.76 0.94 -3.75
N GLU A 18 0.63 2.26 -3.85
CA GLU A 18 -0.54 2.95 -3.34
C GLU A 18 -1.81 2.45 -4.01
N ALA A 19 -1.77 2.31 -5.34
CA ALA A 19 -2.93 1.84 -6.08
C ALA A 19 -3.32 0.43 -5.64
N LEU A 20 -2.32 -0.43 -5.41
CA LEU A 20 -2.57 -1.79 -4.97
C LEU A 20 -3.16 -1.84 -3.56
N TYR A 21 -2.61 -1.03 -2.63
CA TYR A 21 -3.16 -0.97 -1.28
C TYR A 21 -4.60 -0.45 -1.29
N ARG A 22 -4.88 0.57 -2.11
CA ARG A 22 -6.24 1.11 -2.19
C ARG A 22 -7.21 0.09 -2.76
N ALA A 23 -6.77 -0.70 -3.74
CA ALA A 23 -7.61 -1.76 -4.30
C ALA A 23 -7.95 -2.79 -3.23
N ILE A 24 -6.97 -3.18 -2.42
CA ILE A 24 -7.20 -4.11 -1.32
C ILE A 24 -8.21 -3.54 -0.32
N LEU A 25 -8.03 -2.27 0.04
CA LEU A 25 -8.91 -1.63 1.02
C LEU A 25 -10.30 -1.38 0.49
N LYS A 26 -10.45 -1.27 -0.83
CA LYS A 26 -11.77 -1.15 -1.43
C LYS A 26 -12.56 -2.43 -1.22
N ASP A 27 -11.89 -3.58 -1.30
CA ASP A 27 -12.52 -4.88 -1.11
C ASP A 27 -12.60 -5.23 0.38
N GLN A 28 -11.57 -4.90 1.14
CA GLN A 28 -11.48 -5.22 2.56
C GLN A 28 -11.06 -3.97 3.34
N PRO A 29 -12.02 -3.08 3.65
CA PRO A 29 -11.69 -1.79 4.27
C PRO A 29 -10.97 -1.90 5.61
N GLN A 30 -11.10 -3.05 6.28
CA GLN A 30 -10.47 -3.24 7.58
C GLN A 30 -9.25 -4.15 7.53
N HIS A 31 -8.67 -4.33 6.34
CA HIS A 31 -7.47 -5.13 6.21
C HIS A 31 -6.33 -4.46 6.97
N PRO A 32 -5.85 -5.03 8.07
CA PRO A 32 -4.88 -4.33 8.93
C PRO A 32 -3.55 -4.08 8.24
N ASP A 33 -3.04 -5.05 7.49
CA ASP A 33 -1.76 -4.90 6.83
C ASP A 33 -1.81 -3.82 5.75
N ALA A 34 -2.90 -3.79 4.97
CA ALA A 34 -3.03 -2.78 3.93
C ALA A 34 -3.17 -1.39 4.53
N ASN A 35 -3.94 -1.26 5.60
CA ASN A 35 -4.09 0.02 6.28
C ASN A 35 -2.75 0.51 6.83
N HIS A 36 -2.03 -0.37 7.49
CA HIS A 36 -0.74 -0.01 8.08
C HIS A 36 0.26 0.37 6.99
N ASN A 37 0.36 -0.45 5.96
CA ASN A 37 1.35 -0.23 4.93
C ASN A 37 1.04 1.00 4.08
N LEU A 38 -0.24 1.28 3.84
CA LEU A 38 -0.61 2.50 3.14
C LEU A 38 -0.23 3.73 3.96
N GLY A 39 -0.40 3.66 5.28
CA GLY A 39 0.02 4.74 6.16
C GLY A 39 1.51 4.98 6.09
N VAL A 40 2.30 3.91 6.13
CA VAL A 40 3.75 4.01 6.02
C VAL A 40 4.14 4.61 4.67
N LEU A 41 3.48 4.16 3.61
CA LEU A 41 3.75 4.67 2.27
C LEU A 41 3.43 6.15 2.16
N ALA A 42 2.32 6.58 2.75
CA ALA A 42 1.93 7.98 2.71
C ALA A 42 2.99 8.85 3.39
N ILE A 43 3.54 8.38 4.50
CA ILE A 43 4.62 9.09 5.18
C ILE A 43 5.85 9.16 4.28
N SER A 44 6.14 8.08 3.58
CA SER A 44 7.32 8.02 2.71
C SER A 44 7.23 9.02 1.56
N VAL A 45 6.05 9.19 0.98
CA VAL A 45 5.90 10.08 -0.18
C VAL A 45 5.67 11.53 0.21
N ASN A 46 5.33 11.77 1.46
CA ASN A 46 4.98 13.11 1.93
C ASN A 46 6.15 13.78 2.64
N LYS A 47 7.31 13.61 2.12
CA LYS A 47 8.50 14.22 2.72
C LYS A 47 8.63 15.67 2.38
#